data_331430db4c9e27d4a66375265884eee9
#
_entry.id   331430db4c9e27d4a66375265884eee9
#
_cell.length_a   1.000
_cell.length_b   1.000
_cell.length_c   1.000
_cell.angle_alpha   90.00
_cell.angle_beta   90.00
_cell.angle_gamma   90.00
#
_symmetry.space_group_name_H-M   'P 1'
#
loop_
_entity.id
_entity.type
_entity.pdbx_description
1 polymer ?
#
loop_
_entity_poly.entity_id
_entity_poly.type
_entity_poly.pdbx_seq_one_letter_code
_entity_poly.pdbx_strand_id
1 'polypeptide(L)'
;MPAYNEIGSIAEILEVVRASLPGVSKEIVVVDDGSKDGTRAWLADKFKTIPEEDIGKDAAAQVTRVSDECTVRVVFHSRNKGKGGAIQTAMRAATGAVLVIQDADLEYDPGDWNEMYPLIATRKVADVVYGSRFYGKPHRSLYFHHYMANRLISLIFNVLCNQTLTDIETCYKMFTREVLNSLNITSNDFGIEVQISCQIALAHKWRIYETAIHYYGRTYHEGKKINWKDGLKALWYLVRYRVNPGN
;
A
#
# COMPACT_ATOMS: atom_id res chain seq x y z
N MET A 1 -4.12 3.75 3.61
CA MET A 1 -4.00 2.69 4.66
C MET A 1 -5.30 1.90 4.68
N PRO A 2 -5.37 0.70 4.08
CA PRO A 2 -6.48 -0.22 4.26
C PRO A 2 -6.41 -0.84 5.67
N ALA A 3 -7.54 -0.95 6.36
CA ALA A 3 -7.64 -1.54 7.69
C ALA A 3 -8.82 -2.54 7.75
N TYR A 4 -8.57 -3.76 8.21
CA TYR A 4 -9.58 -4.77 8.45
C TYR A 4 -9.22 -5.68 9.61
N ASN A 5 -9.92 -5.49 10.75
CA ASN A 5 -9.66 -6.21 11.99
C ASN A 5 -8.20 -6.04 12.47
N GLU A 6 -7.82 -4.80 12.76
CA GLU A 6 -6.46 -4.41 13.18
C GLU A 6 -6.49 -3.58 14.49
N ILE A 7 -7.42 -3.89 15.41
CA ILE A 7 -7.54 -3.16 16.69
C ILE A 7 -6.25 -3.20 17.50
N GLY A 8 -5.47 -4.27 17.38
CA GLY A 8 -4.21 -4.44 18.12
C GLY A 8 -3.04 -3.60 17.60
N SER A 9 -3.12 -3.08 16.36
CA SER A 9 -2.01 -2.38 15.69
C SER A 9 -2.36 -0.97 15.22
N ILE A 10 -3.65 -0.68 14.96
CA ILE A 10 -4.07 0.56 14.29
C ILE A 10 -3.63 1.83 15.04
N ALA A 11 -3.67 1.85 16.36
CA ALA A 11 -3.27 3.01 17.15
C ALA A 11 -1.76 3.27 17.03
N GLU A 12 -0.96 2.21 17.16
CA GLU A 12 0.50 2.27 17.10
C GLU A 12 0.99 2.65 15.71
N ILE A 13 0.48 1.99 14.64
CA ILE A 13 0.93 2.30 13.27
C ILE A 13 0.60 3.75 12.87
N LEU A 14 -0.53 4.30 13.30
CA LEU A 14 -0.86 5.71 13.04
C LEU A 14 0.13 6.66 13.70
N GLU A 15 0.59 6.38 14.92
CA GLU A 15 1.60 7.18 15.59
C GLU A 15 2.98 7.06 14.90
N VAL A 16 3.39 5.84 14.49
CA VAL A 16 4.64 5.63 13.76
C VAL A 16 4.62 6.36 12.41
N VAL A 17 3.52 6.27 11.66
CA VAL A 17 3.32 6.99 10.39
C VAL A 17 3.34 8.51 10.61
N ARG A 18 2.71 9.00 11.67
CA ARG A 18 2.73 10.43 12.03
C ARG A 18 4.14 10.93 12.29
N ALA A 19 4.95 10.14 12.99
CA ALA A 19 6.33 10.49 13.35
C ALA A 19 7.32 10.35 12.18
N SER A 20 7.01 9.56 11.14
CA SER A 20 7.87 9.38 9.97
C SER A 20 8.00 10.65 9.13
N LEU A 21 9.07 10.81 8.36
CA LEU A 21 9.34 11.97 7.49
C LEU A 21 9.07 13.31 8.21
N PRO A 22 9.81 13.66 9.28
CA PRO A 22 9.64 14.94 9.98
C PRO A 22 9.86 16.12 9.01
N GLY A 23 9.08 17.17 9.17
CA GLY A 23 9.11 18.35 8.28
C GLY A 23 8.38 18.16 6.95
N VAL A 24 7.77 16.98 6.70
CA VAL A 24 6.94 16.72 5.51
C VAL A 24 5.47 16.66 5.92
N SER A 25 4.67 17.53 5.33
CA SER A 25 3.21 17.51 5.54
C SER A 25 2.59 16.21 5.01
N LYS A 26 1.77 15.55 5.82
CA LYS A 26 1.17 14.24 5.54
C LYS A 26 -0.34 14.25 5.65
N GLU A 27 -0.97 13.54 4.73
CA GLU A 27 -2.36 13.13 4.81
C GLU A 27 -2.42 11.61 4.98
N ILE A 28 -3.00 11.13 6.06
CA ILE A 28 -3.23 9.71 6.28
C ILE A 28 -4.69 9.40 5.94
N VAL A 29 -4.92 8.64 4.87
CA VAL A 29 -6.26 8.17 4.49
C VAL A 29 -6.42 6.75 4.98
N VAL A 30 -7.22 6.54 6.01
CA VAL A 30 -7.55 5.22 6.56
C VAL A 30 -8.89 4.77 5.99
N VAL A 31 -8.93 3.57 5.44
CA VAL A 31 -10.19 2.95 4.98
C VAL A 31 -10.46 1.71 5.80
N ASP A 32 -11.46 1.79 6.69
CA ASP A 32 -11.96 0.64 7.43
C ASP A 32 -12.85 -0.21 6.52
N ASP A 33 -12.38 -1.40 6.20
CA ASP A 33 -13.03 -2.32 5.26
C ASP A 33 -14.04 -3.25 5.96
N GLY A 34 -14.90 -2.66 6.80
CA GLY A 34 -15.97 -3.40 7.48
C GLY A 34 -15.49 -4.20 8.68
N SER A 35 -14.57 -3.69 9.48
CA SER A 35 -14.03 -4.33 10.69
C SER A 35 -15.11 -4.65 11.73
N LYS A 36 -14.89 -5.74 12.50
CA LYS A 36 -15.82 -6.25 13.53
C LYS A 36 -15.16 -6.46 14.90
N ASP A 37 -13.86 -6.21 15.02
CA ASP A 37 -13.04 -6.45 16.21
C ASP A 37 -12.88 -5.22 17.13
N GLY A 38 -13.55 -4.11 16.80
CA GLY A 38 -13.42 -2.82 17.51
C GLY A 38 -12.61 -1.77 16.76
N THR A 39 -11.88 -2.10 15.70
CA THR A 39 -11.11 -1.15 14.86
C THR A 39 -11.98 0.03 14.42
N ARG A 40 -13.17 -0.27 13.85
CA ARG A 40 -14.13 0.74 13.39
C ARG A 40 -14.57 1.69 14.51
N ALA A 41 -14.95 1.13 15.67
CA ALA A 41 -15.40 1.93 16.81
C ALA A 41 -14.29 2.86 17.31
N TRP A 42 -13.07 2.36 17.40
CA TRP A 42 -11.90 3.14 17.80
C TRP A 42 -11.60 4.28 16.81
N LEU A 43 -11.64 4.01 15.51
CA LEU A 43 -11.44 5.03 14.46
C LEU A 43 -12.52 6.10 14.50
N ALA A 44 -13.79 5.71 14.70
CA ALA A 44 -14.92 6.64 14.78
C ALA A 44 -14.84 7.55 16.02
N ASP A 45 -14.36 7.04 17.16
CA ASP A 45 -14.15 7.82 18.38
C ASP A 45 -13.01 8.84 18.24
N LYS A 46 -11.95 8.47 17.54
CA LYS A 46 -10.73 9.29 17.43
C LYS A 46 -10.76 10.32 16.32
N PHE A 47 -11.43 10.03 15.21
CA PHE A 47 -11.34 10.84 13.99
C PHE A 47 -12.70 11.17 13.41
N LYS A 48 -12.78 12.30 12.68
CA LYS A 48 -13.93 12.58 11.81
C LYS A 48 -13.95 11.60 10.66
N THR A 49 -15.12 11.09 10.33
CA THR A 49 -15.32 10.08 9.29
C THR A 49 -15.99 10.67 8.06
N ILE A 50 -15.73 10.08 6.90
CA ILE A 50 -16.32 10.46 5.62
C ILE A 50 -17.13 9.28 5.10
N PRO A 51 -18.43 9.42 4.79
CA PRO A 51 -19.16 8.44 4.02
C PRO A 51 -18.48 8.22 2.65
N GLU A 52 -18.51 7.00 2.13
CA GLU A 52 -17.84 6.67 0.86
C GLU A 52 -18.40 7.48 -0.31
N GLU A 53 -19.70 7.73 -0.32
CA GLU A 53 -20.42 8.53 -1.32
C GLU A 53 -20.07 10.01 -1.33
N ASP A 54 -19.43 10.49 -0.25
CA ASP A 54 -19.04 11.90 -0.09
C ASP A 54 -17.55 12.14 -0.40
N ILE A 55 -16.82 11.12 -0.85
CA ILE A 55 -15.42 11.28 -1.27
C ILE A 55 -15.34 12.31 -2.40
N GLY A 56 -14.53 13.34 -2.18
CA GLY A 56 -14.35 14.44 -3.15
C GLY A 56 -15.33 15.61 -2.99
N LYS A 57 -16.35 15.50 -2.13
CA LYS A 57 -17.23 16.59 -1.76
C LYS A 57 -16.77 17.19 -0.45
N ASP A 58 -16.44 18.48 -0.40
CA ASP A 58 -16.02 19.23 0.82
C ASP A 58 -15.14 18.41 1.81
N ALA A 59 -14.29 17.58 1.25
CA ALA A 59 -13.47 16.62 1.99
C ALA A 59 -12.58 17.29 3.05
N ALA A 60 -12.20 18.56 2.83
CA ALA A 60 -11.43 19.34 3.80
C ALA A 60 -12.16 19.55 5.12
N ALA A 61 -13.48 19.72 5.10
CA ALA A 61 -14.29 19.94 6.30
C ALA A 61 -14.38 18.70 7.21
N GLN A 62 -14.06 17.52 6.67
CA GLN A 62 -14.17 16.23 7.37
C GLN A 62 -12.81 15.65 7.75
N VAL A 63 -11.73 16.38 7.56
CA VAL A 63 -10.36 15.96 7.91
C VAL A 63 -10.09 16.31 9.37
N THR A 64 -9.53 15.37 10.13
CA THR A 64 -9.04 15.62 11.48
C THR A 64 -7.56 16.02 11.42
N ARG A 65 -7.25 17.25 11.84
CA ARG A 65 -5.87 17.69 12.02
C ARG A 65 -5.33 17.12 13.33
N VAL A 66 -4.29 16.31 13.25
CA VAL A 66 -3.66 15.69 14.43
C VAL A 66 -2.36 16.38 14.83
N SER A 67 -1.73 17.11 13.91
CA SER A 67 -0.61 18.02 14.16
C SER A 67 -0.52 19.06 13.04
N ASP A 68 0.43 20.01 13.14
CA ASP A 68 0.66 21.00 12.08
C ASP A 68 1.08 20.36 10.73
N GLU A 69 1.71 19.19 10.79
CA GLU A 69 2.22 18.48 9.62
C GLU A 69 1.39 17.24 9.25
N CYS A 70 0.32 16.91 10.00
CA CYS A 70 -0.40 15.67 9.77
C CYS A 70 -1.92 15.82 9.92
N THR A 71 -2.62 15.35 8.90
CA THR A 71 -4.08 15.21 8.89
C THR A 71 -4.46 13.75 8.73
N VAL A 72 -5.57 13.35 9.35
CA VAL A 72 -6.15 12.00 9.22
C VAL A 72 -7.56 12.10 8.66
N ARG A 73 -7.85 11.28 7.70
CA ARG A 73 -9.16 11.10 7.08
C ARG A 73 -9.56 9.63 7.16
N VAL A 74 -10.75 9.35 7.66
CA VAL A 74 -11.25 7.99 7.82
C VAL A 74 -12.48 7.77 6.96
N VAL A 75 -12.46 6.72 6.14
CA VAL A 75 -13.59 6.27 5.31
C VAL A 75 -14.04 4.89 5.79
N PHE A 76 -15.35 4.70 5.93
CA PHE A 76 -15.93 3.42 6.33
C PHE A 76 -16.66 2.74 5.18
N HIS A 77 -16.23 1.53 4.83
CA HIS A 77 -17.03 0.66 3.98
C HIS A 77 -18.20 0.04 4.77
N SER A 78 -19.36 -0.09 4.15
CA SER A 78 -20.51 -0.77 4.74
C SER A 78 -20.30 -2.28 4.92
N ARG A 79 -19.43 -2.86 4.09
CA ARG A 79 -19.03 -4.28 4.11
C ARG A 79 -17.59 -4.43 3.64
N ASN A 80 -16.98 -5.58 3.93
CA ASN A 80 -15.66 -5.91 3.41
C ASN A 80 -15.69 -5.99 1.87
N LYS A 81 -14.83 -5.19 1.23
CA LYS A 81 -14.62 -5.15 -0.23
C LYS A 81 -13.26 -5.71 -0.64
N GLY A 82 -12.44 -6.14 0.33
CA GLY A 82 -11.09 -6.64 0.14
C GLY A 82 -10.03 -5.53 0.12
N LYS A 83 -8.76 -5.94 0.29
CA LYS A 83 -7.61 -5.02 0.35
C LYS A 83 -7.59 -4.06 -0.85
N GLY A 84 -7.77 -4.60 -2.05
CA GLY A 84 -7.80 -3.81 -3.28
C GLY A 84 -8.93 -2.77 -3.30
N GLY A 85 -10.14 -3.15 -2.86
CA GLY A 85 -11.28 -2.23 -2.76
C GLY A 85 -11.01 -1.09 -1.78
N ALA A 86 -10.38 -1.38 -0.63
CA ALA A 86 -10.00 -0.36 0.34
C ALA A 86 -8.90 0.58 -0.20
N ILE A 87 -7.89 0.04 -0.89
CA ILE A 87 -6.83 0.85 -1.52
C ILE A 87 -7.42 1.76 -2.60
N GLN A 88 -8.31 1.26 -3.47
CA GLN A 88 -8.99 2.09 -4.48
C GLN A 88 -9.75 3.26 -3.84
N THR A 89 -10.46 2.99 -2.74
CA THR A 89 -11.18 4.03 -1.99
C THR A 89 -10.21 5.05 -1.40
N ALA A 90 -9.08 4.60 -0.80
CA ALA A 90 -8.05 5.49 -0.29
C ALA A 90 -7.42 6.35 -1.40
N MET A 91 -7.13 5.77 -2.57
CA MET A 91 -6.55 6.48 -3.72
C MET A 91 -7.47 7.59 -4.24
N ARG A 92 -8.79 7.35 -4.26
CA ARG A 92 -9.79 8.37 -4.65
C ARG A 92 -9.87 9.52 -3.64
N ALA A 93 -9.70 9.22 -2.35
CA ALA A 93 -9.79 10.20 -1.27
C ALA A 93 -8.50 10.98 -1.05
N ALA A 94 -7.35 10.45 -1.44
CA ALA A 94 -6.05 11.04 -1.21
C ALA A 94 -5.81 12.29 -2.07
N THR A 95 -5.20 13.34 -1.49
CA THR A 95 -4.91 14.62 -2.15
C THR A 95 -3.44 14.95 -2.31
N GLY A 96 -2.54 14.22 -1.63
CA GLY A 96 -1.09 14.44 -1.63
C GLY A 96 -0.43 14.32 -3.02
N ALA A 97 0.69 15.01 -3.23
CA ALA A 97 1.47 14.97 -4.47
C ALA A 97 2.26 13.66 -4.63
N VAL A 98 2.68 13.06 -3.53
CA VAL A 98 3.34 11.76 -3.46
C VAL A 98 2.48 10.85 -2.60
N LEU A 99 2.29 9.62 -3.03
CA LEU A 99 1.46 8.63 -2.35
C LEU A 99 2.29 7.41 -1.98
N VAL A 100 1.99 6.81 -0.84
CA VAL A 100 2.53 5.51 -0.43
C VAL A 100 1.40 4.63 0.09
N ILE A 101 1.44 3.35 -0.25
CA ILE A 101 0.52 2.36 0.31
C ILE A 101 1.15 1.87 1.63
N GLN A 102 0.38 1.94 2.72
CA GLN A 102 0.76 1.48 4.05
C GLN A 102 -0.29 0.52 4.59
N ASP A 103 0.10 -0.68 4.95
CA ASP A 103 -0.78 -1.61 5.65
C ASP A 103 -1.01 -1.16 7.11
N ALA A 104 -2.15 -1.51 7.68
CA ALA A 104 -2.52 -1.10 9.04
C ALA A 104 -1.89 -1.97 10.14
N ASP A 105 -1.04 -2.92 9.75
CA ASP A 105 -0.23 -3.73 10.65
C ASP A 105 1.17 -3.12 10.87
N LEU A 106 1.99 -3.78 11.68
CA LEU A 106 3.34 -3.35 12.01
C LEU A 106 4.42 -4.15 11.26
N GLU A 107 4.06 -4.81 10.14
CA GLU A 107 5.02 -5.61 9.37
C GLU A 107 6.03 -4.74 8.60
N TYR A 108 5.63 -3.53 8.21
CA TYR A 108 6.46 -2.57 7.47
C TYR A 108 6.82 -1.37 8.36
N ASP A 109 8.03 -0.86 8.20
CA ASP A 109 8.54 0.28 8.96
C ASP A 109 8.39 1.60 8.16
N PRO A 110 7.52 2.53 8.58
CA PRO A 110 7.43 3.85 7.95
C PRO A 110 8.73 4.68 7.99
N GLY A 111 9.69 4.30 8.81
CA GLY A 111 11.05 4.87 8.81
C GLY A 111 11.77 4.69 7.46
N ASP A 112 11.45 3.65 6.70
CA ASP A 112 12.01 3.38 5.38
C ASP A 112 11.62 4.44 4.33
N TRP A 113 10.55 5.21 4.57
CA TRP A 113 10.19 6.31 3.69
C TRP A 113 11.25 7.40 3.62
N ASN A 114 12.13 7.50 4.62
CA ASN A 114 13.26 8.44 4.58
C ASN A 114 14.25 8.12 3.44
N GLU A 115 14.29 6.91 2.93
CA GLU A 115 15.09 6.53 1.77
C GLU A 115 14.29 6.61 0.46
N MET A 116 12.99 6.30 0.50
CA MET A 116 12.11 6.28 -0.67
C MET A 116 11.71 7.69 -1.13
N TYR A 117 11.22 8.52 -0.20
CA TYR A 117 10.66 9.83 -0.49
C TYR A 117 11.64 10.79 -1.17
N PRO A 118 12.91 10.89 -0.75
CA PRO A 118 13.87 11.79 -1.39
C PRO A 118 14.12 11.48 -2.87
N LEU A 119 13.99 10.23 -3.31
CA LEU A 119 14.16 9.86 -4.72
C LEU A 119 13.10 10.53 -5.61
N ILE A 120 11.89 10.68 -5.08
CA ILE A 120 10.78 11.34 -5.79
C ILE A 120 10.79 12.85 -5.56
N ALA A 121 10.76 13.28 -4.28
CA ALA A 121 10.45 14.66 -3.93
C ALA A 121 11.66 15.60 -4.03
N THR A 122 12.85 15.15 -3.60
CA THR A 122 14.05 15.97 -3.51
C THR A 122 14.94 15.80 -4.73
N ARG A 123 15.37 14.57 -4.99
CA ARG A 123 16.28 14.25 -6.12
C ARG A 123 15.56 14.27 -7.45
N LYS A 124 14.25 14.00 -7.46
CA LYS A 124 13.41 13.95 -8.65
C LYS A 124 13.94 13.00 -9.73
N VAL A 125 14.55 11.88 -9.30
CA VAL A 125 15.10 10.86 -10.19
C VAL A 125 14.12 9.72 -10.44
N ALA A 126 13.13 9.54 -9.55
CA ALA A 126 12.12 8.50 -9.61
C ALA A 126 10.71 9.08 -9.71
N ASP A 127 9.83 8.37 -10.39
CA ASP A 127 8.38 8.59 -10.39
C ASP A 127 7.68 7.53 -9.54
N VAL A 128 8.32 6.35 -9.41
CA VAL A 128 7.87 5.22 -8.59
C VAL A 128 9.06 4.63 -7.84
N VAL A 129 8.86 4.33 -6.55
CA VAL A 129 9.85 3.63 -5.72
C VAL A 129 9.19 2.43 -5.06
N TYR A 130 9.73 1.24 -5.31
CA TYR A 130 9.36 -0.01 -4.63
C TYR A 130 10.24 -0.22 -3.40
N GLY A 131 9.64 -0.68 -2.32
CA GLY A 131 10.39 -1.19 -1.17
C GLY A 131 10.55 -2.70 -1.30
N SER A 132 11.77 -3.21 -1.36
CA SER A 132 12.03 -4.65 -1.43
C SER A 132 12.35 -5.23 -0.06
N ARG A 133 11.64 -6.29 0.31
CA ARG A 133 11.89 -7.09 1.52
C ARG A 133 13.14 -7.98 1.39
N PHE A 134 13.71 -8.09 0.17
CA PHE A 134 14.79 -9.02 -0.16
C PHE A 134 16.09 -8.30 -0.56
N TYR A 135 16.18 -7.01 -0.37
CA TYR A 135 17.30 -6.17 -0.87
C TYR A 135 18.20 -5.61 0.24
N GLY A 136 18.54 -6.43 1.25
CA GLY A 136 19.68 -6.16 2.12
C GLY A 136 19.42 -5.45 3.45
N LYS A 137 18.16 -5.08 3.80
CA LYS A 137 17.82 -4.64 5.14
C LYS A 137 17.40 -5.80 6.04
N PRO A 138 17.41 -5.61 7.38
CA PRO A 138 16.92 -6.63 8.30
C PRO A 138 15.49 -7.04 7.98
N HIS A 139 15.27 -8.33 7.85
CA HIS A 139 13.95 -8.92 7.72
C HIS A 139 13.86 -10.19 8.54
N ARG A 140 12.68 -10.50 9.03
CA ARG A 140 12.44 -11.73 9.77
C ARG A 140 12.53 -12.93 8.84
N SER A 141 13.45 -13.86 9.10
CA SER A 141 13.52 -15.13 8.38
C SER A 141 12.32 -16.01 8.76
N LEU A 142 11.47 -16.34 7.82
CA LEU A 142 10.24 -17.10 8.03
C LEU A 142 10.22 -18.36 7.13
N TYR A 143 9.24 -18.48 6.26
CA TYR A 143 8.97 -19.68 5.48
C TYR A 143 9.69 -19.66 4.13
N PHE A 144 10.59 -20.61 3.88
CA PHE A 144 11.35 -20.73 2.63
C PHE A 144 10.43 -20.81 1.38
N HIS A 145 9.34 -21.54 1.47
CA HIS A 145 8.41 -21.68 0.35
C HIS A 145 7.69 -20.36 -0.01
N HIS A 146 7.39 -19.49 0.98
CA HIS A 146 6.87 -18.15 0.69
C HIS A 146 7.92 -17.27 0.01
N TYR A 147 9.18 -17.34 0.47
CA TYR A 147 10.28 -16.63 -0.18
C TYR A 147 10.42 -17.07 -1.64
N MET A 148 10.45 -18.38 -1.90
CA MET A 148 10.56 -18.91 -3.26
C MET A 148 9.38 -18.52 -4.15
N ALA A 149 8.15 -18.54 -3.61
CA ALA A 149 6.96 -18.09 -4.34
C ALA A 149 7.06 -16.62 -4.75
N ASN A 150 7.39 -15.72 -3.82
CA ASN A 150 7.58 -14.30 -4.12
C ASN A 150 8.68 -14.05 -5.16
N ARG A 151 9.81 -14.78 -5.06
CA ARG A 151 10.92 -14.66 -6.02
C ARG A 151 10.51 -15.14 -7.42
N LEU A 152 9.75 -16.24 -7.50
CA LEU A 152 9.24 -16.76 -8.76
C LEU A 152 8.24 -15.80 -9.42
N ILE A 153 7.31 -15.25 -8.63
CA ILE A 153 6.34 -14.26 -9.11
C ILE A 153 7.07 -13.02 -9.66
N SER A 154 8.05 -12.51 -8.91
CA SER A 154 8.87 -11.36 -9.35
C SER A 154 9.68 -11.68 -10.61
N LEU A 155 10.25 -12.89 -10.71
CA LEU A 155 10.97 -13.33 -11.92
C LEU A 155 10.06 -13.37 -13.15
N ILE A 156 8.87 -13.97 -13.03
CA ILE A 156 7.89 -14.05 -14.13
C ILE A 156 7.45 -12.64 -14.53
N PHE A 157 7.16 -11.77 -13.56
CA PHE A 157 6.86 -10.37 -13.83
C PHE A 157 7.98 -9.67 -14.62
N ASN A 158 9.22 -9.82 -14.19
CA ASN A 158 10.39 -9.22 -14.84
C ASN A 158 10.53 -9.67 -16.29
N VAL A 159 10.32 -10.96 -16.57
CA VAL A 159 10.32 -11.50 -17.95
C VAL A 159 9.16 -10.90 -18.77
N LEU A 160 7.96 -10.88 -18.22
CA LEU A 160 6.76 -10.42 -18.93
C LEU A 160 6.73 -8.91 -19.17
N CYS A 161 7.24 -8.13 -18.22
CA CYS A 161 7.17 -6.67 -18.22
C CYS A 161 8.51 -5.97 -18.50
N ASN A 162 9.57 -6.75 -18.77
CA ASN A 162 10.94 -6.26 -18.99
C ASN A 162 11.43 -5.34 -17.87
N GLN A 163 11.42 -5.85 -16.64
CA GLN A 163 11.84 -5.16 -15.43
C GLN A 163 12.92 -5.93 -14.68
N THR A 164 13.47 -5.34 -13.61
CA THR A 164 14.50 -5.96 -12.77
C THR A 164 14.17 -5.87 -11.28
N LEU A 165 12.87 -5.77 -10.91
CA LEU A 165 12.42 -5.67 -9.54
C LEU A 165 12.62 -7.00 -8.79
N THR A 166 13.03 -6.92 -7.54
CA THR A 166 13.25 -8.10 -6.70
C THR A 166 12.01 -8.51 -5.91
N ASP A 167 11.05 -7.59 -5.70
CA ASP A 167 9.84 -7.82 -4.89
C ASP A 167 8.64 -7.01 -5.38
N ILE A 168 7.84 -7.58 -6.28
CA ILE A 168 6.64 -6.89 -6.80
C ILE A 168 5.41 -7.00 -5.88
N GLU A 169 5.41 -7.95 -4.96
CA GLU A 169 4.29 -8.18 -4.03
C GLU A 169 4.42 -7.37 -2.72
N THR A 170 5.43 -6.52 -2.63
CA THR A 170 5.56 -5.57 -1.52
C THR A 170 4.37 -4.62 -1.44
N CYS A 171 3.91 -4.30 -0.21
CA CYS A 171 2.95 -3.23 0.00
C CYS A 171 3.59 -1.85 -0.31
N TYR A 172 4.86 -1.66 0.06
CA TYR A 172 5.53 -0.38 -0.12
C TYR A 172 5.78 -0.06 -1.58
N LYS A 173 4.81 0.63 -2.16
CA LYS A 173 4.89 1.30 -3.45
C LYS A 173 4.63 2.78 -3.22
N MET A 174 5.66 3.60 -3.40
CA MET A 174 5.57 5.06 -3.32
C MET A 174 5.61 5.63 -4.74
N PHE A 175 4.70 6.53 -5.07
CA PHE A 175 4.60 7.06 -6.43
C PHE A 175 4.00 8.47 -6.45
N THR A 176 4.23 9.17 -7.56
CA THR A 176 3.69 10.52 -7.77
C THR A 176 2.19 10.49 -8.04
N ARG A 177 1.52 11.63 -7.83
CA ARG A 177 0.11 11.85 -8.22
C ARG A 177 -0.11 11.58 -9.71
N GLU A 178 0.86 11.90 -10.55
CA GLU A 178 0.77 11.69 -12.00
C GLU A 178 0.71 10.20 -12.33
N VAL A 179 1.52 9.38 -11.65
CA VAL A 179 1.44 7.91 -11.77
C VAL A 179 0.06 7.44 -11.33
N LEU A 180 -0.44 7.85 -10.13
CA LEU A 180 -1.77 7.47 -9.66
C LEU A 180 -2.86 7.76 -10.69
N ASN A 181 -2.84 8.96 -11.26
CA ASN A 181 -3.87 9.40 -12.22
C ASN A 181 -3.84 8.59 -13.53
N SER A 182 -2.75 7.86 -13.81
CA SER A 182 -2.63 6.97 -14.97
C SER A 182 -3.11 5.54 -14.69
N LEU A 183 -3.36 5.18 -13.42
CA LEU A 183 -3.76 3.84 -13.04
C LEU A 183 -5.28 3.66 -13.19
N ASN A 184 -5.68 2.53 -13.77
CA ASN A 184 -7.07 2.06 -13.80
C ASN A 184 -7.18 0.76 -12.99
N ILE A 185 -7.39 0.87 -11.69
CA ILE A 185 -7.38 -0.26 -10.77
C ILE A 185 -8.78 -0.83 -10.62
N THR A 186 -8.92 -2.12 -10.89
CA THR A 186 -10.19 -2.86 -10.83
C THR A 186 -10.16 -4.04 -9.85
N SER A 187 -8.96 -4.50 -9.46
CA SER A 187 -8.79 -5.62 -8.53
C SER A 187 -9.21 -5.25 -7.11
N ASN A 188 -10.10 -6.04 -6.51
CA ASN A 188 -10.57 -5.82 -5.14
C ASN A 188 -9.80 -6.63 -4.09
N ASP A 189 -9.02 -7.62 -4.49
CA ASP A 189 -8.25 -8.50 -3.60
C ASP A 189 -6.74 -8.19 -3.63
N PHE A 190 -5.91 -9.15 -3.23
CA PHE A 190 -4.43 -9.02 -3.26
C PHE A 190 -3.84 -8.90 -4.68
N GLY A 191 -4.61 -9.21 -5.72
CA GLY A 191 -4.20 -8.98 -7.11
C GLY A 191 -3.94 -7.51 -7.44
N ILE A 192 -4.36 -6.57 -6.59
CA ILE A 192 -4.06 -5.14 -6.76
C ILE A 192 -2.57 -4.85 -6.83
N GLU A 193 -1.73 -5.55 -6.04
CA GLU A 193 -0.27 -5.35 -6.06
C GLU A 193 0.32 -5.69 -7.43
N VAL A 194 -0.15 -6.78 -8.03
CA VAL A 194 0.24 -7.20 -9.37
C VAL A 194 -0.31 -6.25 -10.42
N GLN A 195 -1.57 -5.82 -10.31
CA GLN A 195 -2.21 -4.91 -11.27
C GLN A 195 -1.50 -3.56 -11.32
N ILE A 196 -1.22 -2.94 -10.16
CA ILE A 196 -0.46 -1.69 -10.07
C ILE A 196 0.91 -1.86 -10.75
N SER A 197 1.63 -2.94 -10.42
CA SER A 197 2.96 -3.19 -10.95
C SER A 197 2.95 -3.39 -12.48
N CYS A 198 1.98 -4.13 -13.01
CA CYS A 198 1.84 -4.32 -14.46
C CYS A 198 1.51 -3.01 -15.18
N GLN A 199 0.56 -2.21 -14.66
CA GLN A 199 0.21 -0.94 -15.30
C GLN A 199 1.37 0.06 -15.29
N ILE A 200 2.12 0.15 -14.18
CA ILE A 200 3.30 1.02 -14.10
C ILE A 200 4.38 0.58 -15.10
N ALA A 201 4.71 -0.72 -15.13
CA ALA A 201 5.77 -1.24 -15.98
C ALA A 201 5.42 -1.13 -17.47
N LEU A 202 4.19 -1.50 -17.85
CA LEU A 202 3.73 -1.51 -19.24
C LEU A 202 3.48 -0.11 -19.82
N ALA A 203 3.39 0.92 -18.98
CA ALA A 203 3.32 2.30 -19.44
C ALA A 203 4.62 2.77 -20.12
N HIS A 204 5.77 2.13 -19.85
CA HIS A 204 7.08 2.40 -20.42
C HIS A 204 7.57 3.86 -20.37
N LYS A 205 7.02 4.65 -19.44
CA LYS A 205 7.35 6.09 -19.30
C LYS A 205 7.80 6.47 -17.90
N TRP A 206 7.59 5.61 -16.88
CA TRP A 206 7.90 5.91 -15.50
C TRP A 206 9.32 5.48 -15.12
N ARG A 207 10.01 6.34 -14.37
CA ARG A 207 11.31 6.03 -13.77
C ARG A 207 11.08 5.26 -12.49
N ILE A 208 11.31 3.95 -12.55
CA ILE A 208 11.07 3.00 -11.46
C ILE A 208 12.38 2.75 -10.73
N TYR A 209 12.36 2.89 -9.41
CA TYR A 209 13.47 2.58 -8.51
C TYR A 209 13.04 1.55 -7.49
N GLU A 210 14.00 0.85 -6.91
CA GLU A 210 13.79 -0.10 -5.82
C GLU A 210 14.78 0.21 -4.70
N THR A 211 14.30 0.21 -3.44
CA THR A 211 15.10 0.40 -2.23
C THR A 211 14.90 -0.77 -1.27
N ALA A 212 15.88 -1.04 -0.41
CA ALA A 212 15.71 -1.99 0.67
C ALA A 212 14.76 -1.44 1.74
N ILE A 213 13.94 -2.32 2.34
CA ILE A 213 13.07 -1.98 3.46
C ILE A 213 13.17 -3.02 4.58
N HIS A 214 12.83 -2.61 5.81
CA HIS A 214 12.65 -3.51 6.92
C HIS A 214 11.34 -4.30 6.78
N TYR A 215 11.35 -5.55 7.24
CA TYR A 215 10.16 -6.38 7.20
C TYR A 215 10.06 -7.30 8.42
N TYR A 216 9.06 -7.07 9.25
CA TYR A 216 8.79 -7.78 10.51
C TYR A 216 7.63 -8.78 10.35
N GLY A 217 7.68 -9.59 9.29
CA GLY A 217 6.58 -10.48 8.91
C GLY A 217 6.04 -11.33 10.05
N ARG A 218 4.71 -11.54 10.07
CA ARG A 218 3.99 -12.34 11.06
C ARG A 218 4.01 -13.83 10.71
N THR A 219 4.00 -14.69 11.73
CA THR A 219 3.72 -16.10 11.58
C THR A 219 2.21 -16.36 11.46
N TYR A 220 1.82 -17.59 11.11
CA TYR A 220 0.39 -17.98 11.11
C TYR A 220 -0.26 -17.85 12.49
N HIS A 221 0.49 -18.11 13.59
CA HIS A 221 0.03 -17.92 14.96
C HIS A 221 -0.17 -16.42 15.32
N GLU A 222 0.58 -15.55 14.66
CA GLU A 222 0.49 -14.09 14.81
C GLU A 222 -0.52 -13.46 13.82
N GLY A 223 -1.34 -14.28 13.14
CA GLY A 223 -2.43 -13.79 12.29
C GLY A 223 -2.10 -13.55 10.82
N LYS A 224 -1.05 -14.20 10.27
CA LYS A 224 -0.76 -14.14 8.83
C LYS A 224 -1.95 -14.65 8.00
N LYS A 225 -2.46 -13.82 7.10
CA LYS A 225 -3.68 -14.08 6.32
C LYS A 225 -3.41 -14.73 4.96
N ILE A 226 -2.19 -14.58 4.39
CA ILE A 226 -1.81 -15.03 3.04
C ILE A 226 -1.49 -16.53 3.02
N ASN A 227 -1.98 -17.25 2.01
CA ASN A 227 -1.77 -18.70 1.81
C ASN A 227 -1.30 -19.02 0.39
N TRP A 228 -0.96 -20.30 0.10
CA TRP A 228 -0.44 -20.75 -1.19
C TRP A 228 -1.38 -20.50 -2.38
N LYS A 229 -2.71 -20.45 -2.15
CA LYS A 229 -3.70 -20.16 -3.21
C LYS A 229 -3.58 -18.73 -3.70
N ASP A 230 -3.14 -17.81 -2.84
CA ASP A 230 -2.93 -16.41 -3.22
C ASP A 230 -1.74 -16.29 -4.17
N GLY A 231 -0.69 -17.10 -3.99
CA GLY A 231 0.42 -17.20 -4.93
C GLY A 231 0.01 -17.69 -6.32
N LEU A 232 -0.87 -18.71 -6.40
CA LEU A 232 -1.42 -19.17 -7.69
C LEU A 232 -2.28 -18.09 -8.36
N LYS A 233 -3.07 -17.36 -7.57
CA LYS A 233 -3.84 -16.22 -8.08
C LYS A 233 -2.93 -15.12 -8.62
N ALA A 234 -1.82 -14.81 -7.93
CA ALA A 234 -0.85 -13.81 -8.37
C ALA A 234 -0.28 -14.17 -9.75
N LEU A 235 0.07 -15.43 -9.99
CA LEU A 235 0.54 -15.90 -11.30
C LEU A 235 -0.54 -15.72 -12.39
N TRP A 236 -1.79 -16.06 -12.08
CA TRP A 236 -2.89 -15.84 -13.00
C TRP A 236 -3.11 -14.34 -13.29
N TYR A 237 -3.02 -13.48 -12.26
CA TYR A 237 -3.11 -12.03 -12.41
C TYR A 237 -1.98 -11.46 -13.27
N LEU A 238 -0.74 -11.98 -13.16
CA LEU A 238 0.37 -11.57 -14.02
C LEU A 238 0.05 -11.76 -15.50
N VAL A 239 -0.44 -12.95 -15.87
CA VAL A 239 -0.84 -13.23 -17.25
C VAL A 239 -2.00 -12.34 -17.68
N ARG A 240 -3.04 -12.25 -16.86
CA ARG A 240 -4.23 -11.44 -17.14
C ARG A 240 -3.85 -9.97 -17.36
N TYR A 241 -3.15 -9.36 -16.44
CA TYR A 241 -2.80 -7.93 -16.51
C TYR A 241 -1.68 -7.63 -17.50
N ARG A 242 -0.88 -8.62 -17.91
CA ARG A 242 0.04 -8.47 -19.03
C ARG A 242 -0.71 -8.31 -20.35
N VAL A 243 -1.80 -9.06 -20.53
CA VAL A 243 -2.62 -9.02 -21.75
C VAL A 243 -3.61 -7.86 -21.72
N ASN A 244 -4.21 -7.60 -20.57
CA ASN A 244 -5.22 -6.55 -20.38
C ASN A 244 -5.02 -5.81 -19.05
N PRO A 245 -4.10 -4.83 -19.00
CA PRO A 245 -3.71 -4.17 -17.76
C PRO A 245 -4.83 -3.32 -17.11
N GLY A 246 -5.84 -2.93 -17.85
CA GLY A 246 -6.98 -2.09 -17.38
C GLY A 246 -8.23 -2.85 -16.98
N ASN A 247 -8.23 -4.20 -17.05
CA ASN A 247 -9.40 -5.04 -16.73
C ASN A 247 -9.07 -6.25 -15.88
#